data_2e551f7258ee87ad667ea936a6aac890
#
_entry.id   2e551f7258ee87ad667ea936a6aac890
#
_cell.length_a   1.000
_cell.length_b   1.000
_cell.length_c   1.000
_cell.angle_alpha   90.00
_cell.angle_beta   90.00
_cell.angle_gamma   90.00
#
_symmetry.space_group_name_H-M   'P 1'
#
loop_
_entity.id
_entity.type
_entity.pdbx_description
1 polymer ?
#
loop_
_entity_poly.entity_id
_entity_poly.type
_entity_poly.pdbx_seq_one_letter_code
_entity_poly.pdbx_strand_id
1 'polypeptide(L)'
;MSIANSIRAQIPPIHPEGYPFIGGFALASLILFWIWTPLGWIGTLLTVWCALFFRDPVRVTPLRDGIVVSPADGRVSMVVQALPPAELGLGDKPLPRVSVFMSVFNCHVNRSPVAGRIARIAYRPGAFINAELDKASEDNERNSLVISSSNGRIGVVQIAGLVARRIVCFVKEGQSIGAGERFGLIRFGSRLDVYLPEGTKALVSEGQTAVAGETILADFRGADPGRTYRAD
;
A
#
# COMPACT_ATOMS: atom_id res chain seq x y z
N MET A 1 25.56 22.38 -5.26
CA MET A 1 25.31 20.93 -5.08
C MET A 1 26.08 20.18 -6.16
N SER A 2 26.79 19.11 -5.82
CA SER A 2 27.46 18.27 -6.84
C SER A 2 26.39 17.49 -7.63
N ILE A 3 26.62 17.31 -8.95
CA ILE A 3 25.77 16.50 -9.84
C ILE A 3 25.52 15.09 -9.23
N ALA A 4 26.55 14.50 -8.61
CA ALA A 4 26.45 13.22 -7.92
C ALA A 4 25.42 13.24 -6.76
N ASN A 5 25.34 14.33 -6.00
CA ASN A 5 24.34 14.48 -4.92
C ASN A 5 22.93 14.67 -5.46
N SER A 6 22.79 15.36 -6.60
CA SER A 6 21.49 15.54 -7.27
C SER A 6 20.96 14.21 -7.83
N ILE A 7 21.83 13.39 -8.44
CA ILE A 7 21.48 12.05 -8.93
C ILE A 7 21.12 11.13 -7.75
N ARG A 8 21.93 11.13 -6.68
CA ARG A 8 21.69 10.28 -5.50
C ARG A 8 20.39 10.62 -4.77
N ALA A 9 19.98 11.90 -4.79
CA ALA A 9 18.72 12.35 -4.21
C ALA A 9 17.49 11.89 -5.00
N GLN A 10 17.64 11.53 -6.28
CA GLN A 10 16.55 11.06 -7.15
C GLN A 10 16.40 9.53 -7.15
N ILE A 11 17.43 8.79 -6.71
CA ILE A 11 17.36 7.33 -6.62
C ILE A 11 16.78 6.96 -5.26
N PRO A 12 15.54 6.44 -5.19
CA PRO A 12 14.96 6.04 -3.92
C PRO A 12 15.75 4.86 -3.33
N PRO A 13 15.92 4.80 -2.01
CA PRO A 13 16.52 3.64 -1.35
C PRO A 13 15.69 2.38 -1.65
N ILE A 14 16.35 1.23 -1.57
CA ILE A 14 15.73 -0.09 -1.73
C ILE A 14 15.42 -0.63 -0.34
N HIS A 15 14.19 -1.14 -0.18
CA HIS A 15 13.77 -1.79 1.05
C HIS A 15 14.58 -3.09 1.27
N PRO A 16 15.03 -3.40 2.50
CA PRO A 16 15.85 -4.59 2.80
C PRO A 16 15.25 -5.92 2.35
N GLU A 17 13.91 -6.05 2.38
CA GLU A 17 13.17 -7.20 1.88
C GLU A 17 13.41 -7.48 0.38
N GLY A 18 13.92 -6.53 -0.37
CA GLY A 18 14.25 -6.67 -1.79
C GLY A 18 15.61 -7.27 -2.07
N TYR A 19 16.58 -7.15 -1.17
CA TYR A 19 17.96 -7.57 -1.44
C TYR A 19 18.11 -9.03 -1.86
N PRO A 20 17.44 -10.02 -1.21
CA PRO A 20 17.57 -11.42 -1.62
C PRO A 20 17.04 -11.66 -3.04
N PHE A 21 15.95 -10.99 -3.43
CA PHE A 21 15.36 -11.12 -4.76
C PHE A 21 16.24 -10.47 -5.83
N ILE A 22 16.72 -9.26 -5.57
CA ILE A 22 17.62 -8.53 -6.49
C ILE A 22 18.91 -9.33 -6.67
N GLY A 23 19.49 -9.85 -5.59
CA GLY A 23 20.67 -10.71 -5.66
C GLY A 23 20.43 -11.99 -6.47
N GLY A 24 19.29 -12.65 -6.25
CA GLY A 24 18.88 -13.84 -7.01
C GLY A 24 18.72 -13.56 -8.50
N PHE A 25 18.00 -12.49 -8.88
CA PHE A 25 17.84 -12.09 -10.27
C PHE A 25 19.16 -11.68 -10.91
N ALA A 26 20.04 -10.96 -10.18
CA ALA A 26 21.37 -10.58 -10.68
C ALA A 26 22.24 -11.81 -10.95
N LEU A 27 22.27 -12.78 -10.02
CA LEU A 27 23.01 -14.03 -10.20
C LEU A 27 22.48 -14.83 -11.40
N ALA A 28 21.15 -14.96 -11.48
CA ALA A 28 20.51 -15.61 -12.63
C ALA A 28 20.88 -14.91 -13.95
N SER A 29 20.90 -13.59 -13.99
CA SER A 29 21.30 -12.81 -15.18
C SER A 29 22.72 -13.12 -15.62
N LEU A 30 23.66 -13.23 -14.69
CA LEU A 30 25.06 -13.61 -14.98
C LEU A 30 25.15 -15.01 -15.59
N ILE A 31 24.40 -15.98 -15.05
CA ILE A 31 24.34 -17.34 -15.59
C ILE A 31 23.73 -17.32 -17.01
N LEU A 32 22.67 -16.54 -17.22
CA LEU A 32 22.01 -16.41 -18.51
C LEU A 32 22.93 -15.77 -19.58
N PHE A 33 23.80 -14.83 -19.21
CA PHE A 33 24.82 -14.28 -20.12
C PHE A 33 25.81 -15.36 -20.61
N TRP A 34 26.09 -16.33 -19.76
CA TRP A 34 26.96 -17.46 -20.11
C TRP A 34 26.32 -18.41 -21.14
N ILE A 35 24.99 -18.53 -21.09
CA ILE A 35 24.22 -19.40 -21.99
C ILE A 35 23.95 -18.67 -23.32
N TRP A 36 23.43 -17.46 -23.26
CA TRP A 36 23.07 -16.66 -24.41
C TRP A 36 22.89 -15.20 -24.05
N THR A 37 23.66 -14.33 -24.69
CA THR A 37 23.71 -12.89 -24.39
C THR A 37 22.33 -12.20 -24.34
N PRO A 38 21.38 -12.42 -25.27
CA PRO A 38 20.05 -11.81 -25.18
C PRO A 38 19.26 -12.20 -23.92
N LEU A 39 19.37 -13.46 -23.45
CA LEU A 39 18.74 -13.89 -22.20
C LEU A 39 19.37 -13.17 -20.99
N GLY A 40 20.69 -12.94 -21.00
CA GLY A 40 21.36 -12.16 -19.98
C GLY A 40 20.81 -10.72 -19.87
N TRP A 41 20.54 -10.07 -21.01
CA TRP A 41 19.92 -8.74 -21.02
C TRP A 41 18.48 -8.75 -20.48
N ILE A 42 17.67 -9.76 -20.81
CA ILE A 42 16.33 -9.94 -20.23
C ILE A 42 16.44 -10.09 -18.72
N GLY A 43 17.36 -10.93 -18.23
CA GLY A 43 17.61 -11.09 -16.80
C GLY A 43 18.02 -9.77 -16.13
N THR A 44 18.87 -8.97 -16.78
CA THR A 44 19.28 -7.64 -16.29
C THR A 44 18.07 -6.69 -16.18
N LEU A 45 17.19 -6.64 -17.18
CA LEU A 45 15.96 -5.84 -17.13
C LEU A 45 15.04 -6.27 -15.98
N LEU A 46 14.90 -7.59 -15.75
CA LEU A 46 14.13 -8.12 -14.62
C LEU A 46 14.77 -7.77 -13.28
N THR A 47 16.12 -7.76 -13.20
CA THR A 47 16.84 -7.32 -11.99
C THR A 47 16.56 -5.85 -11.68
N VAL A 48 16.63 -4.99 -12.69
CA VAL A 48 16.33 -3.55 -12.55
C VAL A 48 14.87 -3.35 -12.15
N TRP A 49 13.93 -4.06 -12.81
CA TRP A 49 12.51 -4.01 -12.43
C TRP A 49 12.29 -4.47 -10.98
N CYS A 50 12.95 -5.53 -10.54
CA CYS A 50 12.89 -6.01 -9.15
C CYS A 50 13.42 -4.94 -8.17
N ALA A 51 14.51 -4.26 -8.49
CA ALA A 51 15.03 -3.16 -7.69
C ALA A 51 14.03 -1.99 -7.61
N LEU A 52 13.41 -1.62 -8.74
CA LEU A 52 12.37 -0.58 -8.79
C LEU A 52 11.11 -0.98 -8.02
N PHE A 53 10.75 -2.27 -8.04
CA PHE A 53 9.63 -2.80 -7.27
C PHE A 53 9.83 -2.61 -5.75
N PHE A 54 11.02 -2.92 -5.25
CA PHE A 54 11.37 -2.79 -3.83
C PHE A 54 11.87 -1.40 -3.43
N ARG A 55 11.68 -0.37 -4.28
CA ARG A 55 12.02 1.01 -3.90
C ARG A 55 11.19 1.48 -2.71
N ASP A 56 11.81 2.24 -1.83
CA ASP A 56 11.19 2.79 -0.63
C ASP A 56 11.49 4.30 -0.52
N PRO A 57 10.83 5.12 -1.34
CA PRO A 57 11.09 6.55 -1.38
C PRO A 57 10.75 7.23 -0.06
N VAL A 58 11.49 8.30 0.27
CA VAL A 58 11.11 9.22 1.33
C VAL A 58 9.79 9.88 0.96
N ARG A 59 8.88 10.02 1.93
CA ARG A 59 7.57 10.66 1.74
C ARG A 59 7.43 11.86 2.66
N VAL A 60 6.78 12.90 2.17
CA VAL A 60 6.45 14.09 2.94
C VAL A 60 4.99 13.99 3.36
N THR A 61 4.77 13.46 4.56
CA THR A 61 3.42 13.23 5.08
C THR A 61 2.85 14.50 5.69
N PRO A 62 1.65 14.94 5.26
CA PRO A 62 0.98 16.07 5.91
C PRO A 62 0.58 15.69 7.34
N LEU A 63 1.05 16.46 8.32
CA LEU A 63 0.79 16.23 9.75
C LEU A 63 -0.31 17.18 10.22
N ARG A 64 -1.54 16.94 9.79
CA ARG A 64 -2.73 17.63 10.30
C ARG A 64 -3.62 16.63 11.01
N ASP A 65 -4.10 16.99 12.19
CA ASP A 65 -5.06 16.18 12.93
C ASP A 65 -6.38 16.04 12.15
N GLY A 66 -6.94 14.85 12.14
CA GLY A 66 -8.21 14.54 11.48
C GLY A 66 -8.11 14.11 10.02
N ILE A 67 -6.91 14.12 9.39
CA ILE A 67 -6.76 13.61 8.03
C ILE A 67 -6.38 12.13 8.00
N VAL A 68 -6.78 11.46 6.92
CA VAL A 68 -6.42 10.10 6.58
C VAL A 68 -5.62 10.13 5.30
N VAL A 69 -4.37 9.70 5.33
CA VAL A 69 -3.51 9.63 4.13
C VAL A 69 -3.57 8.24 3.47
N SER A 70 -3.20 8.18 2.20
CA SER A 70 -3.16 6.91 1.47
C SER A 70 -2.14 5.95 2.09
N PRO A 71 -2.51 4.69 2.34
CA PRO A 71 -1.57 3.68 2.82
C PRO A 71 -0.70 3.09 1.71
N ALA A 72 -1.00 3.37 0.44
CA ALA A 72 -0.36 2.75 -0.72
C ALA A 72 -0.15 3.71 -1.88
N ASP A 73 0.87 3.43 -2.68
CA ASP A 73 1.02 3.99 -4.02
C ASP A 73 0.13 3.21 -4.99
N GLY A 74 -0.65 3.91 -5.81
CA GLY A 74 -1.46 3.22 -6.79
C GLY A 74 -2.59 4.06 -7.35
N ARG A 75 -3.65 3.39 -7.75
CA ARG A 75 -4.87 4.01 -8.26
C ARG A 75 -6.03 3.72 -7.32
N VAL A 76 -6.81 4.71 -6.98
CA VAL A 76 -8.08 4.52 -6.27
C VAL A 76 -9.00 3.71 -7.17
N SER A 77 -9.27 2.47 -6.78
CA SER A 77 -10.09 1.53 -7.56
C SER A 77 -11.55 1.55 -7.16
N MET A 78 -11.85 1.85 -5.89
CA MET A 78 -13.23 1.89 -5.37
C MET A 78 -13.37 2.91 -4.24
N VAL A 79 -14.51 3.60 -4.23
CA VAL A 79 -14.98 4.46 -3.13
C VAL A 79 -16.43 4.09 -2.85
N VAL A 80 -16.66 3.21 -1.88
CA VAL A 80 -17.96 2.56 -1.66
C VAL A 80 -18.29 2.43 -0.18
N GLN A 81 -19.56 2.12 0.12
CA GLN A 81 -19.97 1.62 1.42
C GLN A 81 -19.85 0.08 1.41
N ALA A 82 -19.05 -0.49 2.32
CA ALA A 82 -18.84 -1.93 2.38
C ALA A 82 -18.80 -2.44 3.82
N LEU A 83 -19.23 -3.68 4.02
CA LEU A 83 -19.10 -4.35 5.32
C LEU A 83 -17.60 -4.57 5.61
N PRO A 84 -17.11 -4.14 6.78
CA PRO A 84 -15.76 -4.44 7.18
C PRO A 84 -15.60 -5.94 7.45
N PRO A 85 -14.46 -6.55 7.11
CA PRO A 85 -14.16 -7.92 7.51
C PRO A 85 -14.37 -8.14 9.01
N ALA A 86 -15.00 -9.25 9.39
CA ALA A 86 -15.36 -9.54 10.78
C ALA A 86 -14.15 -9.53 11.73
N GLU A 87 -12.98 -9.92 11.22
CA GLU A 87 -11.73 -9.90 11.97
C GLU A 87 -11.26 -8.51 12.39
N LEU A 88 -11.73 -7.44 11.76
CA LEU A 88 -11.45 -6.06 12.20
C LEU A 88 -12.21 -5.69 13.48
N GLY A 89 -13.38 -6.29 13.72
CA GLY A 89 -14.22 -5.95 14.88
C GLY A 89 -14.67 -4.47 14.87
N LEU A 90 -14.98 -3.93 13.68
CA LEU A 90 -15.48 -2.58 13.49
C LEU A 90 -17.01 -2.50 13.44
N GLY A 91 -17.69 -3.61 13.72
CA GLY A 91 -19.15 -3.72 13.67
C GLY A 91 -19.63 -4.45 12.41
N ASP A 92 -20.95 -4.51 12.28
CA ASP A 92 -21.70 -5.26 11.26
C ASP A 92 -22.46 -4.34 10.29
N LYS A 93 -22.16 -3.04 10.31
CA LYS A 93 -22.73 -2.04 9.40
C LYS A 93 -21.76 -1.68 8.29
N PRO A 94 -22.26 -1.36 7.10
CA PRO A 94 -21.41 -0.81 6.03
C PRO A 94 -20.69 0.46 6.49
N LEU A 95 -19.39 0.53 6.22
CA LEU A 95 -18.54 1.70 6.46
C LEU A 95 -18.00 2.24 5.14
N PRO A 96 -17.71 3.55 5.07
CA PRO A 96 -17.02 4.10 3.92
C PRO A 96 -15.68 3.38 3.73
N ARG A 97 -15.46 2.84 2.52
CA ARG A 97 -14.22 2.16 2.14
C ARG A 97 -13.60 2.86 0.94
N VAL A 98 -12.31 3.14 1.05
CA VAL A 98 -11.46 3.56 -0.07
C VAL A 98 -10.48 2.44 -0.35
N SER A 99 -10.47 1.95 -1.59
CA SER A 99 -9.58 0.89 -2.06
C SER A 99 -8.52 1.48 -2.99
N VAL A 100 -7.25 1.16 -2.75
CA VAL A 100 -6.12 1.57 -3.59
C VAL A 100 -5.46 0.33 -4.18
N PHE A 101 -5.52 0.20 -5.49
CA PHE A 101 -4.89 -0.88 -6.24
C PHE A 101 -3.45 -0.52 -6.60
N MET A 102 -2.51 -1.42 -6.30
CA MET A 102 -1.09 -1.30 -6.61
C MET A 102 -0.72 -2.22 -7.77
N SER A 103 -0.36 -1.64 -8.91
CA SER A 103 0.21 -2.41 -10.01
C SER A 103 1.64 -2.84 -9.71
N VAL A 104 2.17 -3.82 -10.42
CA VAL A 104 3.56 -4.30 -10.26
C VAL A 104 4.65 -3.26 -10.54
N PHE A 105 4.27 -2.06 -10.99
CA PHE A 105 5.17 -0.92 -11.22
C PHE A 105 5.13 0.11 -10.09
N ASN A 106 4.18 0.01 -9.16
CA ASN A 106 4.07 0.89 -8.02
C ASN A 106 5.06 0.51 -6.90
N CYS A 107 5.25 1.41 -5.94
CA CYS A 107 5.93 1.08 -4.69
C CYS A 107 4.98 0.26 -3.80
N HIS A 108 5.47 -0.83 -3.23
CA HIS A 108 4.66 -1.76 -2.45
C HIS A 108 4.86 -1.66 -0.93
N VAL A 109 5.64 -0.69 -0.48
CA VAL A 109 5.76 -0.37 0.95
C VAL A 109 4.49 0.34 1.39
N ASN A 110 3.83 -0.21 2.41
CA ASN A 110 2.57 0.30 2.94
C ASN A 110 2.80 1.19 4.16
N ARG A 111 2.05 2.28 4.24
CA ARG A 111 2.21 3.32 5.26
C ARG A 111 0.92 3.53 6.05
N SER A 112 1.07 3.85 7.33
CA SER A 112 -0.07 4.11 8.20
C SER A 112 -0.89 5.29 7.69
N PRO A 113 -2.22 5.13 7.52
CA PRO A 113 -3.07 6.23 7.07
C PRO A 113 -3.28 7.31 8.13
N VAL A 114 -3.07 6.99 9.40
CA VAL A 114 -3.23 7.91 10.55
C VAL A 114 -2.17 7.65 11.61
N ALA A 115 -1.97 8.62 12.49
CA ALA A 115 -1.27 8.39 13.75
C ALA A 115 -2.20 7.70 14.74
N GLY A 116 -1.68 6.74 15.51
CA GLY A 116 -2.45 6.04 16.51
C GLY A 116 -1.72 4.84 17.11
N ARG A 117 -2.49 3.94 17.73
CA ARG A 117 -2.00 2.68 18.29
C ARG A 117 -2.58 1.51 17.50
N ILE A 118 -1.77 0.55 17.16
CA ILE A 118 -2.21 -0.71 16.54
C ILE A 118 -3.03 -1.49 17.57
N ALA A 119 -4.35 -1.48 17.40
CA ALA A 119 -5.28 -2.10 18.35
C ALA A 119 -5.46 -3.58 18.07
N ARG A 120 -5.34 -4.00 16.80
CA ARG A 120 -5.53 -5.38 16.38
C ARG A 120 -4.81 -5.67 15.07
N ILE A 121 -4.29 -6.88 14.95
CA ILE A 121 -3.75 -7.45 13.71
C ILE A 121 -4.37 -8.83 13.53
N ALA A 122 -4.96 -9.09 12.37
CA ALA A 122 -5.54 -10.37 12.04
C ALA A 122 -5.09 -10.81 10.64
N TYR A 123 -4.25 -11.83 10.58
CA TYR A 123 -3.85 -12.45 9.33
C TYR A 123 -4.81 -13.58 8.96
N ARG A 124 -5.22 -13.62 7.70
CA ARG A 124 -6.05 -14.69 7.15
C ARG A 124 -5.42 -15.24 5.88
N PRO A 125 -5.05 -16.53 5.86
CA PRO A 125 -4.63 -17.18 4.63
C PRO A 125 -5.81 -17.27 3.66
N GLY A 126 -5.53 -17.24 2.36
CA GLY A 126 -6.56 -17.26 1.32
C GLY A 126 -6.02 -17.58 -0.05
N ALA A 127 -6.85 -17.36 -1.08
CA ALA A 127 -6.51 -17.51 -2.47
C ALA A 127 -5.65 -16.33 -2.98
N PHE A 128 -5.25 -16.40 -4.24
CA PHE A 128 -4.54 -15.35 -4.96
C PHE A 128 -5.26 -15.10 -6.29
N ILE A 129 -6.42 -14.42 -6.21
CA ILE A 129 -7.14 -13.95 -7.39
C ILE A 129 -6.81 -12.49 -7.67
N ASN A 130 -7.24 -11.96 -8.82
CA ASN A 130 -6.99 -10.57 -9.16
C ASN A 130 -7.53 -9.61 -8.07
N ALA A 131 -6.64 -8.87 -7.41
CA ALA A 131 -6.97 -7.97 -6.30
C ALA A 131 -7.82 -6.76 -6.72
N GLU A 132 -7.96 -6.47 -8.00
CA GLU A 132 -8.83 -5.40 -8.51
C GLU A 132 -10.32 -5.76 -8.36
N LEU A 133 -10.63 -7.05 -8.32
CA LEU A 133 -12.01 -7.53 -8.12
C LEU A 133 -12.44 -7.36 -6.67
N ASP A 134 -13.69 -6.98 -6.44
CA ASP A 134 -14.24 -6.79 -5.08
C ASP A 134 -14.25 -8.11 -4.28
N LYS A 135 -14.52 -9.23 -4.95
CA LYS A 135 -14.48 -10.58 -4.38
C LYS A 135 -13.11 -10.96 -3.79
N ALA A 136 -12.02 -10.33 -4.25
CA ALA A 136 -10.70 -10.54 -3.66
C ALA A 136 -10.62 -10.14 -2.18
N SER A 137 -11.49 -9.23 -1.71
CA SER A 137 -11.59 -8.87 -0.28
C SER A 137 -12.01 -10.03 0.60
N GLU A 138 -12.73 -11.01 0.06
CA GLU A 138 -13.27 -12.14 0.82
C GLU A 138 -12.38 -13.38 0.72
N ASP A 139 -11.87 -13.67 -0.49
CA ASP A 139 -11.23 -14.95 -0.81
C ASP A 139 -9.70 -14.91 -0.70
N ASN A 140 -9.07 -13.73 -0.92
CA ASN A 140 -7.61 -13.65 -0.97
C ASN A 140 -6.94 -13.63 0.41
N GLU A 141 -5.66 -14.06 0.41
CA GLU A 141 -4.77 -13.85 1.55
C GLU A 141 -4.79 -12.36 1.94
N ARG A 142 -5.04 -12.09 3.21
CA ARG A 142 -5.13 -10.73 3.72
C ARG A 142 -4.56 -10.59 5.14
N ASN A 143 -4.10 -9.38 5.43
CA ASN A 143 -3.69 -8.96 6.75
C ASN A 143 -4.47 -7.69 7.12
N SER A 144 -5.30 -7.81 8.15
CA SER A 144 -6.23 -6.78 8.59
C SER A 144 -5.70 -6.11 9.85
N LEU A 145 -5.56 -4.79 9.83
CA LEU A 145 -5.10 -3.98 10.95
C LEU A 145 -6.20 -3.03 11.42
N VAL A 146 -6.31 -2.83 12.71
CA VAL A 146 -7.11 -1.74 13.30
C VAL A 146 -6.18 -0.76 13.98
N ILE A 147 -6.27 0.50 13.59
CA ILE A 147 -5.53 1.60 14.19
C ILE A 147 -6.50 2.45 15.00
N SER A 148 -6.28 2.55 16.30
CA SER A 148 -7.03 3.45 17.19
C SER A 148 -6.36 4.81 17.18
N SER A 149 -7.00 5.80 16.57
CA SER A 149 -6.58 7.19 16.54
C SER A 149 -7.41 8.06 17.49
N SER A 150 -7.04 9.32 17.67
CA SER A 150 -7.83 10.32 18.42
C SER A 150 -9.22 10.57 17.82
N ASN A 151 -9.39 10.31 16.52
CA ASN A 151 -10.62 10.60 15.78
C ASN A 151 -11.45 9.32 15.48
N GLY A 152 -11.07 8.18 16.05
CA GLY A 152 -11.80 6.92 15.87
C GLY A 152 -10.92 5.77 15.44
N ARG A 153 -11.56 4.63 15.18
CA ARG A 153 -10.90 3.39 14.75
C ARG A 153 -10.96 3.28 13.24
N ILE A 154 -9.81 2.99 12.63
CA ILE A 154 -9.67 2.81 11.19
C ILE A 154 -9.24 1.37 10.92
N GLY A 155 -9.91 0.72 9.98
CA GLY A 155 -9.49 -0.57 9.44
C GLY A 155 -8.59 -0.38 8.23
N VAL A 156 -7.47 -1.10 8.17
CA VAL A 156 -6.60 -1.18 7.00
C VAL A 156 -6.41 -2.64 6.64
N VAL A 157 -6.77 -3.03 5.43
CA VAL A 157 -6.68 -4.40 4.97
C VAL A 157 -5.70 -4.49 3.80
N GLN A 158 -4.61 -5.19 4.01
CA GLN A 158 -3.69 -5.60 2.94
C GLN A 158 -4.26 -6.85 2.28
N ILE A 159 -4.46 -6.82 0.97
CA ILE A 159 -5.03 -7.91 0.18
C ILE A 159 -4.03 -8.30 -0.90
N ALA A 160 -3.57 -9.54 -0.85
CA ALA A 160 -2.66 -10.09 -1.84
C ALA A 160 -3.36 -10.30 -3.18
N GLY A 161 -2.70 -9.98 -4.29
CA GLY A 161 -3.22 -10.20 -5.64
C GLY A 161 -2.72 -11.51 -6.27
N LEU A 162 -3.07 -11.71 -7.54
CA LEU A 162 -2.77 -12.94 -8.30
C LEU A 162 -1.29 -13.34 -8.32
N VAL A 163 -0.40 -12.37 -8.38
CA VAL A 163 1.05 -12.58 -8.42
C VAL A 163 1.69 -12.44 -7.03
N ALA A 164 0.91 -11.96 -6.05
CA ALA A 164 1.39 -11.75 -4.68
C ALA A 164 1.80 -13.08 -4.05
N ARG A 165 2.95 -13.07 -3.38
CA ARG A 165 3.50 -14.28 -2.74
C ARG A 165 3.56 -14.15 -1.22
N ARG A 166 3.40 -12.95 -0.66
CA ARG A 166 3.47 -12.74 0.78
C ARG A 166 3.09 -11.32 1.19
N ILE A 167 2.32 -11.22 2.25
CA ILE A 167 2.12 -9.98 3.02
C ILE A 167 3.15 -9.98 4.16
N VAL A 168 3.88 -8.88 4.31
CA VAL A 168 4.85 -8.69 5.39
C VAL A 168 4.34 -7.55 6.27
N CYS A 169 4.16 -7.82 7.56
CA CYS A 169 3.77 -6.84 8.57
C CYS A 169 4.97 -6.49 9.44
N PHE A 170 5.27 -5.21 9.64
CA PHE A 170 6.42 -4.73 10.40
C PHE A 170 6.05 -4.30 11.82
N VAL A 171 4.75 -4.19 12.11
CA VAL A 171 4.23 -3.69 13.38
C VAL A 171 3.60 -4.81 14.21
N LYS A 172 3.42 -4.53 15.50
CA LYS A 172 2.78 -5.44 16.46
C LYS A 172 1.59 -4.76 17.13
N GLU A 173 0.66 -5.57 17.63
CA GLU A 173 -0.43 -5.06 18.48
C GLU A 173 0.13 -4.32 19.68
N GLY A 174 -0.53 -3.22 20.03
CA GLY A 174 -0.12 -2.33 21.10
C GLY A 174 0.96 -1.31 20.73
N GLN A 175 1.61 -1.42 19.58
CA GLN A 175 2.63 -0.46 19.10
C GLN A 175 1.98 0.86 18.70
N SER A 176 2.60 1.98 19.02
CA SER A 176 2.26 3.29 18.47
C SER A 176 2.88 3.46 17.08
N ILE A 177 2.15 4.11 16.20
CA ILE A 177 2.58 4.39 14.82
C ILE A 177 2.15 5.80 14.42
N GLY A 178 3.02 6.53 13.71
CA GLY A 178 2.72 7.83 13.13
C GLY A 178 2.03 7.72 11.77
N ALA A 179 1.31 8.78 11.37
CA ALA A 179 0.80 8.89 10.01
C ALA A 179 1.96 8.85 9.00
N GLY A 180 1.83 8.10 7.91
CA GLY A 180 2.87 7.93 6.91
C GLY A 180 4.01 6.98 7.30
N GLU A 181 4.08 6.49 8.54
CA GLU A 181 5.07 5.48 8.94
C GLU A 181 4.81 4.13 8.26
N ARG A 182 5.87 3.40 7.96
CA ARG A 182 5.81 2.08 7.32
C ARG A 182 5.24 1.04 8.28
N PHE A 183 4.20 0.31 7.86
CA PHE A 183 3.65 -0.78 8.66
C PHE A 183 3.75 -2.15 8.01
N GLY A 184 4.08 -2.22 6.73
CA GLY A 184 4.18 -3.47 6.02
C GLY A 184 4.54 -3.31 4.56
N LEU A 185 4.53 -4.41 3.85
CA LEU A 185 4.67 -4.44 2.40
C LEU A 185 3.96 -5.69 1.84
N ILE A 186 3.52 -5.63 0.57
CA ILE A 186 2.96 -6.78 -0.14
C ILE A 186 3.84 -7.07 -1.36
N ARG A 187 4.26 -8.33 -1.54
CA ARG A 187 5.09 -8.72 -2.68
C ARG A 187 4.21 -9.05 -3.88
N PHE A 188 4.36 -8.27 -4.96
CA PHE A 188 3.82 -8.47 -6.32
C PHE A 188 2.30 -8.36 -6.48
N GLY A 189 1.81 -7.13 -6.75
CA GLY A 189 0.44 -6.82 -7.14
C GLY A 189 -0.59 -7.03 -6.02
N SER A 190 -1.30 -5.98 -5.65
CA SER A 190 -2.10 -6.01 -4.43
C SER A 190 -3.08 -4.85 -4.36
N ARG A 191 -3.94 -4.87 -3.34
CA ARG A 191 -4.86 -3.78 -3.00
C ARG A 191 -4.81 -3.51 -1.50
N LEU A 192 -4.95 -2.25 -1.13
CA LEU A 192 -5.24 -1.86 0.25
C LEU A 192 -6.63 -1.25 0.34
N ASP A 193 -7.41 -1.75 1.30
CA ASP A 193 -8.70 -1.20 1.65
C ASP A 193 -8.58 -0.42 2.97
N VAL A 194 -9.10 0.80 3.00
CA VAL A 194 -9.18 1.65 4.19
C VAL A 194 -10.64 1.81 4.56
N TYR A 195 -11.04 1.28 5.71
CA TYR A 195 -12.36 1.44 6.29
C TYR A 195 -12.36 2.62 7.25
N LEU A 196 -13.17 3.61 6.94
CA LEU A 196 -13.29 4.86 7.67
C LEU A 196 -14.46 4.78 8.67
N PRO A 197 -14.45 5.55 9.76
CA PRO A 197 -15.60 5.68 10.63
C PRO A 197 -16.86 6.15 9.89
N GLU A 198 -18.01 5.77 10.42
CA GLU A 198 -19.32 6.14 9.88
C GLU A 198 -19.43 7.67 9.69
N GLY A 199 -20.03 8.08 8.57
CA GLY A 199 -20.21 9.49 8.23
C GLY A 199 -18.97 10.19 7.63
N THR A 200 -17.80 9.55 7.61
CA THR A 200 -16.60 10.14 6.99
C THR A 200 -16.73 10.16 5.47
N LYS A 201 -16.50 11.32 4.86
CA LYS A 201 -16.51 11.48 3.41
C LYS A 201 -15.12 11.28 2.83
N ALA A 202 -15.02 10.50 1.75
CA ALA A 202 -13.79 10.41 0.97
C ALA A 202 -13.54 11.73 0.21
N LEU A 203 -12.27 12.13 0.14
CA LEU A 203 -11.80 13.31 -0.59
C LEU A 203 -11.07 12.92 -1.89
N VAL A 204 -11.25 11.68 -2.32
CA VAL A 204 -10.68 11.12 -3.56
C VAL A 204 -11.79 10.48 -4.38
N SER A 205 -11.53 10.31 -5.68
CA SER A 205 -12.44 9.65 -6.62
C SER A 205 -11.78 8.42 -7.24
N GLU A 206 -12.60 7.48 -7.69
CA GLU A 206 -12.15 6.36 -8.49
C GLU A 206 -11.37 6.84 -9.71
N GLY A 207 -10.29 6.14 -10.01
CA GLY A 207 -9.38 6.50 -11.09
C GLY A 207 -8.25 7.45 -10.69
N GLN A 208 -8.33 8.13 -9.55
CA GLN A 208 -7.30 9.06 -9.09
C GLN A 208 -6.04 8.30 -8.67
N THR A 209 -4.87 8.86 -8.99
CA THR A 209 -3.58 8.37 -8.48
C THR A 209 -3.42 8.76 -7.02
N ALA A 210 -3.03 7.79 -6.21
CA ALA A 210 -2.71 7.97 -4.79
C ALA A 210 -1.24 7.69 -4.53
N VAL A 211 -0.64 8.50 -3.66
CA VAL A 211 0.75 8.39 -3.20
C VAL A 211 0.74 8.07 -1.70
N ALA A 212 1.39 6.95 -1.34
CA ALA A 212 1.46 6.46 0.04
C ALA A 212 2.03 7.50 1.00
N GLY A 213 1.32 7.79 2.08
CA GLY A 213 1.72 8.76 3.09
C GLY A 213 1.51 10.23 2.69
N GLU A 214 1.11 10.55 1.46
CA GLU A 214 1.00 11.94 0.97
C GLU A 214 -0.42 12.31 0.52
N THR A 215 -1.09 11.46 -0.27
CA THR A 215 -2.45 11.75 -0.76
C THR A 215 -3.46 11.66 0.38
N ILE A 216 -4.21 12.73 0.62
CA ILE A 216 -5.28 12.77 1.62
C ILE A 216 -6.50 12.04 1.06
N LEU A 217 -6.88 10.92 1.67
CA LEU A 217 -8.06 10.13 1.30
C LEU A 217 -9.35 10.64 1.93
N ALA A 218 -9.28 11.18 3.16
CA ALA A 218 -10.45 11.63 3.91
C ALA A 218 -10.06 12.65 5.00
N ASP A 219 -11.06 13.38 5.51
CA ASP A 219 -10.93 14.28 6.66
C ASP A 219 -12.12 14.05 7.61
N PHE A 220 -11.84 13.66 8.84
CA PHE A 220 -12.88 13.45 9.88
C PHE A 220 -13.60 14.72 10.30
N ARG A 221 -12.99 15.88 10.13
CA ARG A 221 -13.56 17.16 10.55
C ARG A 221 -14.67 17.64 9.63
N GLY A 222 -14.84 16.99 8.47
CA GLY A 222 -15.89 17.37 7.50
C GLY A 222 -15.76 18.78 6.95
N ALA A 223 -14.61 19.44 7.17
CA ALA A 223 -14.38 20.83 6.81
C ALA A 223 -14.23 21.07 5.30
N ASP A 224 -14.04 20.00 4.53
CA ASP A 224 -13.91 20.10 3.08
C ASP A 224 -15.30 19.88 2.43
N PRO A 225 -15.87 20.87 1.73
CA PRO A 225 -17.07 20.63 0.93
C PRO A 225 -16.74 19.57 -0.11
N GLY A 226 -17.65 18.63 -0.33
CA GLY A 226 -17.43 17.50 -1.23
C GLY A 226 -16.76 17.94 -2.55
N ARG A 227 -15.62 17.33 -2.86
CA ARG A 227 -14.85 17.65 -4.06
C ARG A 227 -15.52 17.05 -5.29
N THR A 228 -15.58 17.83 -6.37
CA THR A 228 -15.96 17.33 -7.69
C THR A 228 -14.69 17.05 -8.49
N TYR A 229 -14.70 15.98 -9.27
CA TYR A 229 -13.55 15.53 -10.06
C TYR A 229 -13.92 15.52 -11.53
N ARG A 230 -12.96 15.91 -12.38
CA ARG A 230 -13.05 15.81 -13.84
C ARG A 230 -11.95 14.83 -14.29
N ALA A 231 -12.32 13.88 -15.14
CA ALA A 231 -11.39 13.05 -15.89
C ALA A 231 -11.32 13.57 -17.33
N ASP A 232 -10.12 13.81 -17.82
CA ASP A 232 -9.84 14.23 -19.20
C ASP A 232 -9.30 13.05 -20.00
#